data_a9ba59b692431ebd4944afbb71a6e0fe
#
_entry.id   a9ba59b692431ebd4944afbb71a6e0fe
#
_cell.length_a   1.000
_cell.length_b   1.000
_cell.length_c   1.000
_cell.angle_alpha   90.00
_cell.angle_beta   90.00
_cell.angle_gamma   90.00
#
_symmetry.space_group_name_H-M   'P 1'
#
loop_
_entity.id
_entity.type
_entity.pdbx_description
1 polymer ?
#
loop_
_entity_poly.entity_id
_entity_poly.type
_entity_poly.pdbx_seq_one_letter_code
_entity_poly.pdbx_strand_id
1 'polypeptide(L)'
;MTSIHNTPKLLAIDAGNTRVKWGLFDQSGKMLESGTSVNAELQSMQLPSAARVIISNVAGNDIATQLKALIANPSNIIWLSAQTAACGVRNQYQIPASLGTDRWAALIAAWQLKKSACIVVNAGTAVTIDALTVDTSNNEGLFLGGLILPGLDLMQTSLGAATAQLPKINPANGSANPVTFFATNTTEAIQAGALNAVLGAITRMSTALQKECEGTPAIIISGGNAQAIAEQLQQASTLPVSLIENLVLQGLYQLDYFMQNALS
;
A
#
# COMPACT_ATOMS: atom_id res chain seq x y z
N MET A 1 23.94 -31.31 -1.17
CA MET A 1 24.06 -29.92 -0.67
C MET A 1 22.64 -29.37 -0.55
N THR A 2 22.04 -29.51 0.61
CA THR A 2 20.70 -29.01 0.94
C THR A 2 20.77 -27.48 0.97
N SER A 3 19.97 -26.83 0.14
CA SER A 3 19.96 -25.36 0.00
C SER A 3 19.53 -24.69 1.32
N ILE A 4 20.49 -24.12 2.02
CA ILE A 4 20.32 -23.36 3.26
C ILE A 4 19.48 -22.07 3.07
N HIS A 5 19.14 -21.72 1.80
CA HIS A 5 18.53 -20.43 1.46
C HIS A 5 17.01 -20.37 1.55
N ASN A 6 16.31 -21.47 1.80
CA ASN A 6 14.85 -21.51 1.72
C ASN A 6 14.15 -21.68 3.09
N THR A 7 14.84 -21.42 4.19
CA THR A 7 14.23 -21.50 5.53
C THR A 7 13.40 -20.25 5.80
N PRO A 8 12.11 -20.38 6.15
CA PRO A 8 11.26 -19.25 6.50
C PRO A 8 11.85 -18.43 7.64
N LYS A 9 12.07 -17.15 7.43
CA LYS A 9 12.73 -16.27 8.40
C LYS A 9 11.82 -15.19 8.95
N LEU A 10 10.96 -14.63 8.10
CA LEU A 10 10.11 -13.53 8.45
C LEU A 10 8.69 -13.74 7.94
N LEU A 11 7.72 -13.58 8.81
CA LEU A 11 6.32 -13.39 8.46
C LEU A 11 6.00 -11.89 8.54
N ALA A 12 5.72 -11.27 7.40
CA ALA A 12 5.25 -9.90 7.31
C ALA A 12 3.72 -9.88 7.22
N ILE A 13 3.07 -9.04 8.02
CA ILE A 13 1.60 -8.94 8.07
C ILE A 13 1.20 -7.47 7.89
N ASP A 14 0.29 -7.22 6.93
CA ASP A 14 -0.37 -5.95 6.69
C ASP A 14 -1.85 -6.06 7.10
N ALA A 15 -2.17 -5.52 8.25
CA ALA A 15 -3.52 -5.52 8.83
C ALA A 15 -4.24 -4.21 8.51
N GLY A 16 -4.99 -4.22 7.40
CA GLY A 16 -5.86 -3.15 6.97
C GLY A 16 -7.28 -3.25 7.54
N ASN A 17 -8.08 -2.17 7.37
CA ASN A 17 -9.44 -2.09 7.94
C ASN A 17 -10.42 -3.13 7.41
N THR A 18 -10.21 -3.70 6.23
CA THR A 18 -11.11 -4.69 5.60
C THR A 18 -10.50 -6.07 5.53
N ARG A 19 -9.19 -6.15 5.31
CA ARG A 19 -8.46 -7.40 5.06
C ARG A 19 -7.11 -7.38 5.75
N VAL A 20 -6.67 -8.57 6.16
CA VAL A 20 -5.29 -8.85 6.56
C VAL A 20 -4.60 -9.57 5.41
N LYS A 21 -3.42 -9.09 5.02
CA LYS A 21 -2.52 -9.74 4.07
C LYS A 21 -1.26 -10.18 4.79
N TRP A 22 -0.68 -11.30 4.36
CA TRP A 22 0.58 -11.76 4.90
C TRP A 22 1.50 -12.30 3.80
N GLY A 23 2.78 -12.27 4.06
CA GLY A 23 3.82 -12.85 3.21
C GLY A 23 4.93 -13.48 4.06
N LEU A 24 5.33 -14.68 3.68
CA LEU A 24 6.43 -15.42 4.27
C LEU A 24 7.68 -15.23 3.43
N PHE A 25 8.74 -14.72 4.05
CA PHE A 25 10.00 -14.41 3.37
C PHE A 25 11.13 -15.32 3.83
N ASP A 26 12.01 -15.69 2.91
CA ASP A 26 13.30 -16.30 3.22
C ASP A 26 14.37 -15.27 3.59
N GLN A 27 15.57 -15.74 3.82
CA GLN A 27 16.71 -14.89 4.21
C GLN A 27 17.17 -13.93 3.10
N SER A 28 16.89 -14.26 1.84
CA SER A 28 17.28 -13.43 0.68
C SER A 28 16.25 -12.34 0.37
N GLY A 29 15.10 -12.32 1.06
CA GLY A 29 13.98 -11.42 0.77
C GLY A 29 13.04 -11.94 -0.30
N LYS A 30 13.17 -13.19 -0.70
CA LYS A 30 12.23 -13.82 -1.61
C LYS A 30 10.96 -14.19 -0.83
N MET A 31 9.82 -13.74 -1.33
CA MET A 31 8.52 -14.18 -0.83
C MET A 31 8.26 -15.62 -1.26
N LEU A 32 8.12 -16.52 -0.28
CA LEU A 32 7.89 -17.96 -0.50
C LEU A 32 6.42 -18.28 -0.64
N GLU A 33 5.60 -17.60 0.17
CA GLU A 33 4.17 -17.82 0.26
C GLU A 33 3.49 -16.51 0.67
N SER A 34 2.24 -16.32 0.27
CA SER A 34 1.43 -15.18 0.71
C SER A 34 -0.04 -15.56 0.77
N GLY A 35 -0.81 -14.83 1.57
CA GLY A 35 -2.24 -15.03 1.69
C GLY A 35 -2.96 -13.77 2.14
N THR A 36 -4.29 -13.85 2.06
CA THR A 36 -5.18 -12.77 2.50
C THR A 36 -6.44 -13.35 3.12
N SER A 37 -6.98 -12.66 4.13
CA SER A 37 -8.27 -12.94 4.73
C SER A 37 -9.05 -11.66 4.93
N VAL A 38 -10.37 -11.71 4.85
CA VAL A 38 -11.22 -10.61 5.33
C VAL A 38 -11.21 -10.61 6.87
N ASN A 39 -11.31 -9.44 7.47
CA ASN A 39 -11.22 -9.31 8.93
C ASN A 39 -12.27 -10.14 9.68
N ALA A 40 -13.47 -10.32 9.11
CA ALA A 40 -14.53 -11.14 9.68
C ALA A 40 -14.17 -12.63 9.78
N GLU A 41 -13.25 -13.12 8.96
CA GLU A 41 -12.81 -14.52 8.89
C GLU A 41 -11.40 -14.72 9.48
N LEU A 42 -10.83 -13.69 10.09
CA LEU A 42 -9.44 -13.69 10.57
C LEU A 42 -9.16 -14.86 11.54
N GLN A 43 -10.13 -15.21 12.40
CA GLN A 43 -9.98 -16.29 13.39
C GLN A 43 -9.79 -17.67 12.76
N SER A 44 -10.25 -17.88 11.51
CA SER A 44 -10.06 -19.13 10.77
C SER A 44 -8.78 -19.16 9.95
N MET A 45 -8.04 -18.04 9.89
CA MET A 45 -6.81 -17.93 9.11
C MET A 45 -5.69 -18.77 9.76
N GLN A 46 -5.00 -19.53 8.93
CA GLN A 46 -3.78 -20.22 9.34
C GLN A 46 -2.57 -19.41 8.88
N LEU A 47 -1.71 -19.05 9.84
CA LEU A 47 -0.47 -18.35 9.56
C LEU A 47 0.71 -19.34 9.58
N PRO A 48 1.62 -19.25 8.61
CA PRO A 48 2.83 -20.05 8.63
C PRO A 48 3.74 -19.68 9.81
N SER A 49 4.49 -20.65 10.32
CA SER A 49 5.49 -20.40 11.36
C SER A 49 6.73 -19.69 10.77
N ALA A 50 7.24 -18.70 11.47
CA ALA A 50 8.48 -18.01 11.13
C ALA A 50 9.27 -17.65 12.39
N ALA A 51 10.58 -17.43 12.23
CA ALA A 51 11.45 -17.04 13.33
C ALA A 51 11.10 -15.66 13.90
N ARG A 52 10.59 -14.76 13.05
CA ARG A 52 10.17 -13.39 13.39
C ARG A 52 8.88 -13.03 12.69
N VAL A 53 8.15 -12.10 13.30
CA VAL A 53 6.91 -11.57 12.77
C VAL A 53 6.96 -10.03 12.84
N ILE A 54 6.74 -9.35 11.72
CA ILE A 54 6.58 -7.89 11.69
C ILE A 54 5.17 -7.55 11.20
N ILE A 55 4.51 -6.64 11.90
CA ILE A 55 3.10 -6.30 11.64
C ILE A 55 2.94 -4.80 11.45
N SER A 56 2.40 -4.40 10.30
CA SER A 56 1.73 -3.12 10.10
C SER A 56 0.27 -3.30 10.50
N ASN A 57 -0.23 -2.51 11.45
CA ASN A 57 -1.63 -2.56 11.86
C ASN A 57 -2.25 -1.17 11.87
N VAL A 58 -3.20 -0.95 10.95
CA VAL A 58 -4.04 0.25 10.88
C VAL A 58 -5.52 -0.09 11.14
N ALA A 59 -5.82 -1.33 11.54
CA ALA A 59 -7.17 -1.85 11.76
C ALA A 59 -7.62 -1.82 13.24
N GLY A 60 -6.75 -1.34 14.13
CA GLY A 60 -7.08 -1.15 15.55
C GLY A 60 -6.77 -2.35 16.45
N ASN A 61 -7.15 -2.21 17.73
CA ASN A 61 -6.74 -3.12 18.80
C ASN A 61 -7.39 -4.52 18.72
N ASP A 62 -8.62 -4.61 18.21
CA ASP A 62 -9.32 -5.89 18.09
C ASP A 62 -8.61 -6.83 17.12
N ILE A 63 -8.18 -6.30 15.98
CA ILE A 63 -7.38 -7.06 15.00
C ILE A 63 -5.99 -7.41 15.58
N ALA A 64 -5.36 -6.49 16.32
CA ALA A 64 -4.10 -6.79 16.99
C ALA A 64 -4.23 -7.96 18.00
N THR A 65 -5.33 -8.00 18.74
CA THR A 65 -5.60 -9.07 19.72
C THR A 65 -5.81 -10.42 19.01
N GLN A 66 -6.58 -10.43 17.93
CA GLN A 66 -6.79 -11.65 17.13
C GLN A 66 -5.48 -12.16 16.51
N LEU A 67 -4.67 -11.27 15.92
CA LEU A 67 -3.37 -11.65 15.36
C LEU A 67 -2.41 -12.22 16.40
N LYS A 68 -2.38 -11.64 17.62
CA LYS A 68 -1.60 -12.22 18.73
C LYS A 68 -2.01 -13.64 19.08
N ALA A 69 -3.31 -13.96 19.01
CA ALA A 69 -3.80 -15.30 19.29
C ALA A 69 -3.48 -16.32 18.19
N LEU A 70 -3.33 -15.88 16.94
CA LEU A 70 -3.01 -16.74 15.79
C LEU A 70 -1.51 -17.04 15.65
N ILE A 71 -0.65 -16.19 16.23
CA ILE A 71 0.81 -16.33 16.10
C ILE A 71 1.34 -17.24 17.21
N ALA A 72 2.00 -18.32 16.82
CA ALA A 72 2.50 -19.34 17.74
C ALA A 72 3.45 -18.80 18.83
N ASN A 73 4.24 -17.77 18.53
CA ASN A 73 5.13 -17.12 19.49
C ASN A 73 4.92 -15.60 19.49
N PRO A 74 3.96 -15.09 20.27
CA PRO A 74 3.64 -13.65 20.30
C PRO A 74 4.80 -12.74 20.78
N SER A 75 5.79 -13.29 21.50
CA SER A 75 6.97 -12.51 21.94
C SER A 75 7.89 -12.09 20.79
N ASN A 76 7.78 -12.73 19.64
CA ASN A 76 8.57 -12.44 18.45
C ASN A 76 7.90 -11.42 17.51
N ILE A 77 6.79 -10.81 17.94
CA ILE A 77 6.06 -9.84 17.14
C ILE A 77 6.70 -8.47 17.28
N ILE A 78 7.07 -7.88 16.15
CA ILE A 78 7.45 -6.49 16.02
C ILE A 78 6.24 -5.72 15.48
N TRP A 79 5.64 -4.88 16.32
CA TRP A 79 4.60 -3.95 15.89
C TRP A 79 5.26 -2.72 15.28
N LEU A 80 5.04 -2.51 13.98
CA LEU A 80 5.62 -1.38 13.28
C LEU A 80 5.03 -0.07 13.80
N SER A 81 5.89 0.94 13.96
CA SER A 81 5.52 2.34 14.10
C SER A 81 6.32 3.14 13.06
N ALA A 82 5.69 4.10 12.42
CA ALA A 82 6.41 4.98 11.51
C ALA A 82 7.42 5.83 12.27
N GLN A 83 8.61 5.97 11.71
CA GLN A 83 9.76 6.63 12.33
C GLN A 83 10.09 7.93 11.59
N THR A 84 10.95 8.74 12.19
CA THR A 84 11.51 9.94 11.54
C THR A 84 12.36 9.58 10.33
N ALA A 85 13.12 8.48 10.39
CA ALA A 85 13.88 7.95 9.28
C ALA A 85 14.09 6.44 9.43
N ALA A 86 14.07 5.70 8.31
CA ALA A 86 14.48 4.31 8.21
C ALA A 86 14.80 3.95 6.76
N CYS A 87 15.68 2.97 6.54
CA CYS A 87 15.99 2.41 5.21
C CYS A 87 16.37 3.47 4.15
N GLY A 88 16.96 4.59 4.56
CA GLY A 88 17.30 5.70 3.67
C GLY A 88 16.10 6.54 3.21
N VAL A 89 15.01 6.56 3.99
CA VAL A 89 13.86 7.46 3.78
C VAL A 89 13.64 8.30 5.02
N ARG A 90 13.48 9.61 4.86
CA ARG A 90 13.08 10.55 5.91
C ARG A 90 11.60 10.92 5.79
N ASN A 91 10.94 11.00 6.93
CA ASN A 91 9.52 11.30 7.08
C ASN A 91 9.35 12.75 7.50
N GLN A 92 8.65 13.56 6.69
CA GLN A 92 8.39 14.98 7.00
C GLN A 92 7.03 15.23 7.68
N TYR A 93 6.34 14.20 8.14
CA TYR A 93 5.16 14.43 8.96
C TYR A 93 5.54 15.19 10.23
N GLN A 94 4.71 16.15 10.64
CA GLN A 94 4.89 16.91 11.88
C GLN A 94 5.06 16.00 13.10
N ILE A 95 4.30 14.90 13.12
CA ILE A 95 4.40 13.83 14.11
C ILE A 95 4.65 12.54 13.32
N PRO A 96 5.92 12.11 13.15
CA PRO A 96 6.26 10.95 12.31
C PRO A 96 5.48 9.69 12.66
N ALA A 97 5.23 9.42 13.94
CA ALA A 97 4.49 8.24 14.42
C ALA A 97 2.99 8.26 14.05
N SER A 98 2.44 9.40 13.61
CA SER A 98 1.05 9.49 13.15
C SER A 98 0.85 9.04 11.70
N LEU A 99 1.92 8.83 10.95
CA LEU A 99 1.83 8.25 9.60
C LEU A 99 1.39 6.78 9.70
N GLY A 100 0.40 6.39 8.91
CA GLY A 100 -0.04 5.00 8.80
C GLY A 100 1.14 4.07 8.50
N THR A 101 1.24 2.97 9.24
CA THR A 101 2.36 2.04 9.14
C THR A 101 2.40 1.32 7.79
N ASP A 102 1.25 1.11 7.16
CA ASP A 102 1.09 0.62 5.80
C ASP A 102 1.69 1.58 4.76
N ARG A 103 1.41 2.89 4.89
CA ARG A 103 1.99 3.93 4.03
C ARG A 103 3.50 4.04 4.21
N TRP A 104 3.97 3.99 5.48
CA TRP A 104 5.39 4.02 5.78
C TRP A 104 6.13 2.83 5.14
N ALA A 105 5.61 1.62 5.28
CA ALA A 105 6.19 0.43 4.66
C ALA A 105 6.18 0.53 3.12
N ALA A 106 5.08 1.00 2.51
CA ALA A 106 5.00 1.19 1.06
C ALA A 106 6.04 2.21 0.54
N LEU A 107 6.25 3.32 1.26
CA LEU A 107 7.28 4.33 0.93
C LEU A 107 8.69 3.73 0.97
N ILE A 108 9.00 2.93 2.01
CA ILE A 108 10.28 2.22 2.13
C ILE A 108 10.49 1.28 0.94
N ALA A 109 9.48 0.46 0.58
CA ALA A 109 9.58 -0.44 -0.57
C ALA A 109 9.80 0.34 -1.87
N ALA A 110 9.03 1.40 -2.10
CA ALA A 110 9.15 2.24 -3.29
C ALA A 110 10.55 2.86 -3.42
N TRP A 111 11.10 3.36 -2.31
CA TRP A 111 12.47 3.88 -2.28
C TRP A 111 13.50 2.80 -2.60
N GLN A 112 13.40 1.60 -2.03
CA GLN A 112 14.34 0.52 -2.32
C GLN A 112 14.29 0.09 -3.79
N LEU A 113 13.12 0.13 -4.42
CA LEU A 113 12.92 -0.24 -5.82
C LEU A 113 13.43 0.80 -6.82
N LYS A 114 13.28 2.10 -6.53
CA LYS A 114 13.50 3.17 -7.53
C LYS A 114 14.69 4.06 -7.23
N LYS A 115 14.98 4.37 -5.97
CA LYS A 115 16.00 5.35 -5.55
C LYS A 115 15.87 6.70 -6.30
N SER A 116 14.64 7.07 -6.62
CA SER A 116 14.30 8.29 -7.36
C SER A 116 12.95 8.81 -6.95
N ALA A 117 12.62 10.06 -7.37
CA ALA A 117 11.33 10.66 -7.09
C ALA A 117 10.18 9.80 -7.65
N CYS A 118 9.15 9.58 -6.84
CA CYS A 118 7.97 8.82 -7.26
C CYS A 118 6.72 9.18 -6.46
N ILE A 119 5.57 8.93 -7.07
CA ILE A 119 4.28 8.87 -6.42
C ILE A 119 3.99 7.42 -6.06
N VAL A 120 3.67 7.16 -4.79
CA VAL A 120 3.33 5.84 -4.28
C VAL A 120 1.83 5.80 -4.04
N VAL A 121 1.14 4.93 -4.77
CA VAL A 121 -0.32 4.78 -4.69
C VAL A 121 -0.65 3.40 -4.11
N ASN A 122 -1.39 3.37 -3.01
CA ASN A 122 -1.97 2.14 -2.48
C ASN A 122 -3.48 2.18 -2.66
N ALA A 123 -4.00 1.41 -3.61
CA ALA A 123 -5.40 1.40 -4.04
C ALA A 123 -6.18 0.27 -3.35
N GLY A 124 -6.54 0.49 -2.09
CA GLY A 124 -7.32 -0.43 -1.24
C GLY A 124 -8.70 0.12 -0.90
N THR A 125 -9.16 -0.19 0.33
CA THR A 125 -10.40 0.36 0.94
C THR A 125 -10.36 1.88 1.02
N ALA A 126 -9.19 2.44 1.31
CA ALA A 126 -8.82 3.82 1.00
C ALA A 126 -7.81 3.83 -0.14
N VAL A 127 -7.75 4.91 -0.90
CA VAL A 127 -6.64 5.19 -1.82
C VAL A 127 -5.73 6.20 -1.15
N THR A 128 -4.47 5.82 -0.92
CA THR A 128 -3.43 6.75 -0.47
C THR A 128 -2.52 7.10 -1.64
N ILE A 129 -2.11 8.36 -1.72
CA ILE A 129 -1.24 8.89 -2.77
C ILE A 129 -0.14 9.68 -2.06
N ASP A 130 1.08 9.18 -2.10
CA ASP A 130 2.21 9.66 -1.31
C ASP A 130 3.34 10.14 -2.22
N ALA A 131 3.88 11.33 -1.95
CA ALA A 131 4.95 11.92 -2.72
C ALA A 131 6.31 11.68 -2.06
N LEU A 132 7.20 11.00 -2.76
CA LEU A 132 8.58 10.76 -2.38
C LEU A 132 9.51 11.46 -3.36
N THR A 133 10.38 12.35 -2.86
CA THR A 133 11.44 12.98 -3.64
C THR A 133 12.81 12.50 -3.17
N VAL A 134 13.87 13.00 -3.80
CA VAL A 134 15.27 12.73 -3.42
C VAL A 134 15.84 13.93 -2.70
N ASP A 135 16.39 13.72 -1.51
CA ASP A 135 17.30 14.67 -0.90
C ASP A 135 18.69 14.48 -1.50
N THR A 136 19.06 15.34 -2.45
CA THR A 136 20.33 15.24 -3.17
C THR A 136 21.55 15.45 -2.28
N SER A 137 21.41 16.11 -1.12
CA SER A 137 22.51 16.35 -0.19
C SER A 137 22.95 15.07 0.55
N ASN A 138 22.00 14.17 0.83
CA ASN A 138 22.24 12.92 1.58
C ASN A 138 22.01 11.66 0.73
N ASN A 139 21.53 11.82 -0.51
CA ASN A 139 21.09 10.69 -1.37
C ASN A 139 20.06 9.79 -0.70
N GLU A 140 19.10 10.40 -0.01
CA GLU A 140 18.01 9.75 0.71
C GLU A 140 16.66 10.08 0.09
N GLY A 141 15.69 9.19 0.29
CA GLY A 141 14.29 9.49 -0.01
C GLY A 141 13.72 10.47 1.01
N LEU A 142 12.96 11.44 0.52
CA LEU A 142 12.28 12.41 1.35
C LEU A 142 10.76 12.32 1.11
N PHE A 143 10.04 11.78 2.10
CA PHE A 143 8.58 11.74 2.05
C PHE A 143 8.02 13.14 2.36
N LEU A 144 7.45 13.79 1.34
CA LEU A 144 6.93 15.16 1.43
C LEU A 144 5.54 15.24 2.06
N GLY A 145 4.77 14.18 1.97
CA GLY A 145 3.38 14.12 2.39
C GLY A 145 2.50 13.42 1.37
N GLY A 146 1.20 13.31 1.65
CA GLY A 146 0.29 12.58 0.79
C GLY A 146 -1.17 12.93 0.98
N LEU A 147 -2.01 12.26 0.20
CA LEU A 147 -3.47 12.36 0.21
C LEU A 147 -4.07 11.02 0.62
N ILE A 148 -5.23 11.08 1.26
CA ILE A 148 -6.07 9.91 1.56
C ILE A 148 -7.45 10.19 0.98
N LEU A 149 -7.90 9.29 0.09
CA LEU A 149 -9.23 9.33 -0.50
C LEU A 149 -9.99 8.05 -0.13
N PRO A 150 -11.33 8.07 -0.15
CA PRO A 150 -12.08 6.82 -0.15
C PRO A 150 -11.66 5.94 -1.32
N GLY A 151 -11.60 4.61 -1.16
CA GLY A 151 -11.35 3.70 -2.26
C GLY A 151 -12.47 3.69 -3.29
N LEU A 152 -12.21 3.14 -4.48
CA LEU A 152 -13.18 3.14 -5.58
C LEU A 152 -14.52 2.52 -5.17
N ASP A 153 -14.47 1.35 -4.50
CA ASP A 153 -15.66 0.65 -4.05
C ASP A 153 -16.46 1.47 -3.04
N LEU A 154 -15.76 2.13 -2.11
CA LEU A 154 -16.38 2.99 -1.10
C LEU A 154 -17.02 4.23 -1.74
N MET A 155 -16.35 4.88 -2.70
CA MET A 155 -16.92 6.02 -3.43
C MET A 155 -18.20 5.61 -4.16
N GLN A 156 -18.19 4.48 -4.86
CA GLN A 156 -19.32 3.99 -5.65
C GLN A 156 -20.51 3.61 -4.77
N THR A 157 -20.25 2.91 -3.66
CA THR A 157 -21.31 2.42 -2.77
C THR A 157 -21.89 3.51 -1.88
N SER A 158 -21.09 4.51 -1.50
CA SER A 158 -21.51 5.60 -0.60
C SER A 158 -22.66 6.43 -1.17
N LEU A 159 -22.69 6.68 -2.47
CA LEU A 159 -23.73 7.44 -3.13
C LEU A 159 -25.08 6.72 -3.09
N GLY A 160 -25.11 5.41 -3.34
CA GLY A 160 -26.32 4.61 -3.25
C GLY A 160 -26.85 4.41 -1.81
N ALA A 161 -25.96 4.56 -0.80
CA ALA A 161 -26.34 4.52 0.61
C ALA A 161 -26.85 5.89 1.12
N ALA A 162 -26.29 6.99 0.60
CA ALA A 162 -26.59 8.35 1.04
C ALA A 162 -27.79 8.99 0.32
N THR A 163 -28.28 8.39 -0.77
CA THR A 163 -29.34 8.97 -1.61
C THR A 163 -30.45 7.97 -1.87
N ALA A 164 -31.70 8.45 -1.93
CA ALA A 164 -32.86 7.58 -2.12
C ALA A 164 -33.05 7.10 -3.57
N GLN A 165 -32.49 7.78 -4.55
CA GLN A 165 -32.76 7.55 -5.98
C GLN A 165 -31.57 7.01 -6.78
N LEU A 166 -30.35 7.01 -6.22
CA LEU A 166 -29.21 6.48 -6.92
C LEU A 166 -29.14 4.95 -6.80
N PRO A 167 -28.73 4.26 -7.86
CA PRO A 167 -28.62 2.82 -7.85
C PRO A 167 -27.55 2.34 -6.85
N LYS A 168 -27.84 1.22 -6.18
CA LYS A 168 -26.83 0.52 -5.38
C LYS A 168 -25.88 -0.20 -6.34
N ILE A 169 -24.65 0.26 -6.41
CA ILE A 169 -23.62 -0.36 -7.23
C ILE A 169 -22.98 -1.51 -6.45
N ASN A 170 -22.89 -2.68 -7.08
CA ASN A 170 -22.10 -3.78 -6.57
C ASN A 170 -20.71 -3.75 -7.25
N PRO A 171 -19.64 -3.45 -6.50
CA PRO A 171 -18.28 -3.37 -7.07
C PRO A 171 -17.82 -4.69 -7.72
N ALA A 172 -18.32 -5.85 -7.26
CA ALA A 172 -17.99 -7.16 -7.83
C ALA A 172 -18.45 -7.33 -9.28
N ASN A 173 -19.36 -6.49 -9.75
CA ASN A 173 -19.83 -6.47 -11.15
C ASN A 173 -19.04 -5.46 -12.01
N GLY A 174 -17.85 -5.06 -11.55
CA GLY A 174 -17.01 -4.09 -12.22
C GLY A 174 -16.76 -4.48 -13.68
N SER A 175 -17.41 -3.79 -14.60
CA SER A 175 -17.05 -3.85 -16.00
C SER A 175 -15.73 -3.11 -16.17
N ALA A 176 -14.75 -3.77 -16.75
CA ALA A 176 -13.52 -3.16 -17.27
C ALA A 176 -13.81 -2.26 -18.49
N ASN A 177 -14.88 -1.45 -18.42
CA ASN A 177 -15.18 -0.50 -19.47
C ASN A 177 -14.17 0.65 -19.42
N PRO A 178 -13.68 1.09 -20.57
CA PRO A 178 -12.81 2.25 -20.63
C PRO A 178 -13.50 3.44 -19.95
N VAL A 179 -12.71 4.18 -19.17
CA VAL A 179 -13.23 5.32 -18.43
C VAL A 179 -13.72 6.38 -19.41
N THR A 180 -15.02 6.61 -19.39
CA THR A 180 -15.60 7.71 -20.15
C THR A 180 -15.67 8.97 -19.30
N PHE A 181 -15.39 10.12 -19.89
CA PHE A 181 -15.67 11.42 -19.26
C PHE A 181 -17.15 11.85 -19.44
N PHE A 182 -17.85 11.23 -20.37
CA PHE A 182 -19.20 11.60 -20.77
C PHE A 182 -20.13 10.39 -20.65
N ALA A 183 -20.33 9.92 -19.41
CA ALA A 183 -21.23 8.82 -19.14
C ALA A 183 -22.68 9.19 -19.46
N THR A 184 -23.42 8.27 -20.07
CA THR A 184 -24.79 8.49 -20.54
C THR A 184 -25.86 7.82 -19.67
N ASN A 185 -25.43 7.18 -18.58
CA ASN A 185 -26.33 6.63 -17.56
C ASN A 185 -25.73 6.79 -16.16
N THR A 186 -26.59 6.72 -15.13
CA THR A 186 -26.22 7.01 -13.73
C THR A 186 -25.17 6.05 -13.18
N THR A 187 -25.26 4.77 -13.49
CA THR A 187 -24.29 3.76 -13.00
C THR A 187 -22.89 4.03 -13.53
N GLU A 188 -22.76 4.25 -14.83
CA GLU A 188 -21.48 4.62 -15.44
C GLU A 188 -20.97 5.95 -14.93
N ALA A 189 -21.85 6.95 -14.72
CA ALA A 189 -21.47 8.25 -14.19
C ALA A 189 -20.84 8.14 -12.79
N ILE A 190 -21.40 7.29 -11.91
CA ILE A 190 -20.86 7.04 -10.57
C ILE A 190 -19.51 6.33 -10.67
N GLN A 191 -19.41 5.27 -11.49
CA GLN A 191 -18.16 4.50 -11.66
C GLN A 191 -17.04 5.36 -12.28
N ALA A 192 -17.35 6.07 -13.35
CA ALA A 192 -16.42 6.97 -14.01
C ALA A 192 -16.00 8.13 -13.10
N GLY A 193 -16.93 8.68 -12.33
CA GLY A 193 -16.68 9.74 -11.37
C GLY A 193 -15.68 9.32 -10.29
N ALA A 194 -15.87 8.14 -9.69
CA ALA A 194 -14.96 7.60 -8.67
C ALA A 194 -13.54 7.41 -9.24
N LEU A 195 -13.43 6.80 -10.42
CA LEU A 195 -12.12 6.54 -11.03
C LEU A 195 -11.45 7.82 -11.49
N ASN A 196 -12.16 8.76 -12.13
CA ASN A 196 -11.60 10.05 -12.54
C ASN A 196 -11.18 10.92 -11.34
N ALA A 197 -11.85 10.81 -10.18
CA ALA A 197 -11.42 11.49 -8.97
C ALA A 197 -10.04 11.01 -8.51
N VAL A 198 -9.80 9.69 -8.50
CA VAL A 198 -8.50 9.10 -8.16
C VAL A 198 -7.43 9.45 -9.18
N LEU A 199 -7.72 9.29 -10.47
CA LEU A 199 -6.79 9.63 -11.57
C LEU A 199 -6.40 11.10 -11.52
N GLY A 200 -7.37 11.99 -11.31
CA GLY A 200 -7.15 13.43 -11.18
C GLY A 200 -6.26 13.78 -9.98
N ALA A 201 -6.47 13.14 -8.83
CA ALA A 201 -5.64 13.33 -7.64
C ALA A 201 -4.19 12.87 -7.88
N ILE A 202 -3.99 11.69 -8.51
CA ILE A 202 -2.66 11.18 -8.86
C ILE A 202 -1.97 12.15 -9.84
N THR A 203 -2.65 12.57 -10.89
CA THR A 203 -2.09 13.48 -11.90
C THR A 203 -1.71 14.82 -11.28
N ARG A 204 -2.58 15.40 -10.43
CA ARG A 204 -2.29 16.66 -9.74
C ARG A 204 -1.07 16.55 -8.83
N MET A 205 -0.98 15.47 -8.05
CA MET A 205 0.17 15.26 -7.17
C MET A 205 1.45 15.01 -7.96
N SER A 206 1.39 14.24 -9.05
CA SER A 206 2.53 14.03 -9.95
C SER A 206 3.04 15.34 -10.55
N THR A 207 2.13 16.21 -10.99
CA THR A 207 2.49 17.55 -11.50
C THR A 207 3.10 18.44 -10.42
N ALA A 208 2.63 18.32 -9.17
CA ALA A 208 3.23 19.05 -8.05
C ALA A 208 4.64 18.52 -7.74
N LEU A 209 4.80 17.20 -7.64
CA LEU A 209 6.09 16.57 -7.37
C LEU A 209 7.13 16.86 -8.45
N GLN A 210 6.71 16.94 -9.71
CA GLN A 210 7.63 17.26 -10.84
C GLN A 210 8.29 18.63 -10.71
N LYS A 211 7.70 19.56 -9.94
CA LYS A 211 8.29 20.87 -9.63
C LYS A 211 9.29 20.83 -8.48
N GLU A 212 9.21 19.79 -7.65
CA GLU A 212 10.01 19.59 -6.44
C GLU A 212 11.16 18.59 -6.64
N CYS A 213 11.31 18.02 -7.83
CA CYS A 213 12.33 17.02 -8.09
C CYS A 213 13.03 17.26 -9.43
N GLU A 214 14.27 16.80 -9.53
CA GLU A 214 14.97 16.72 -10.80
C GLU A 214 14.49 15.49 -11.58
N GLY A 215 14.23 15.64 -12.87
CA GLY A 215 13.79 14.57 -13.75
C GLY A 215 12.29 14.26 -13.68
N THR A 216 11.93 13.12 -14.21
CA THR A 216 10.53 12.67 -14.32
C THR A 216 10.18 11.70 -13.20
N PRO A 217 9.24 12.03 -12.29
CA PRO A 217 8.84 11.12 -11.22
C PRO A 217 8.14 9.91 -11.80
N ALA A 218 8.37 8.73 -11.19
CA ALA A 218 7.63 7.51 -11.51
C ALA A 218 6.34 7.43 -10.69
N ILE A 219 5.37 6.64 -11.17
CA ILE A 219 4.18 6.26 -10.41
C ILE A 219 4.28 4.76 -10.07
N ILE A 220 4.22 4.45 -8.79
CA ILE A 220 4.20 3.07 -8.27
C ILE A 220 2.80 2.84 -7.71
N ILE A 221 2.11 1.82 -8.19
CA ILE A 221 0.75 1.50 -7.78
C ILE A 221 0.70 0.09 -7.20
N SER A 222 0.01 -0.07 -6.07
CA SER A 222 -0.27 -1.34 -5.41
C SER A 222 -1.70 -1.36 -4.88
N GLY A 223 -2.19 -2.54 -4.50
CA GLY A 223 -3.51 -2.72 -3.91
C GLY A 223 -4.52 -3.41 -4.83
N GLY A 224 -5.71 -3.71 -4.29
CA GLY A 224 -6.72 -4.50 -5.00
C GLY A 224 -7.28 -3.85 -6.27
N ASN A 225 -7.38 -2.51 -6.29
CA ASN A 225 -7.87 -1.74 -7.43
C ASN A 225 -6.73 -1.15 -8.28
N ALA A 226 -5.47 -1.56 -8.04
CA ALA A 226 -4.29 -1.00 -8.68
C ALA A 226 -4.27 -1.20 -10.20
N GLN A 227 -4.72 -2.38 -10.68
CA GLN A 227 -4.75 -2.71 -12.10
C GLN A 227 -5.60 -1.72 -12.91
N ALA A 228 -6.84 -1.47 -12.46
CA ALA A 228 -7.76 -0.57 -13.15
C ALA A 228 -7.22 0.88 -13.21
N ILE A 229 -6.57 1.35 -12.15
CA ILE A 229 -5.95 2.67 -12.09
C ILE A 229 -4.72 2.73 -13.01
N ALA A 230 -3.86 1.70 -12.97
CA ALA A 230 -2.63 1.64 -13.76
C ALA A 230 -2.90 1.66 -15.26
N GLU A 231 -3.87 0.87 -15.73
CA GLU A 231 -4.27 0.81 -17.14
C GLU A 231 -4.69 2.19 -17.68
N GLN A 232 -5.48 2.94 -16.89
CA GLN A 232 -5.92 4.27 -17.30
C GLN A 232 -4.78 5.30 -17.28
N LEU A 233 -3.91 5.23 -16.26
CA LEU A 233 -2.74 6.12 -16.20
C LEU A 233 -1.75 5.86 -17.33
N GLN A 234 -1.52 4.61 -17.72
CA GLN A 234 -0.64 4.26 -18.84
C GLN A 234 -1.15 4.80 -20.17
N GLN A 235 -2.48 4.91 -20.35
CA GLN A 235 -3.08 5.49 -21.55
C GLN A 235 -3.06 7.03 -21.56
N ALA A 236 -3.17 7.66 -20.39
CA ALA A 236 -3.35 9.10 -20.25
C ALA A 236 -2.10 9.87 -19.83
N SER A 237 -1.07 9.21 -19.35
CA SER A 237 0.13 9.82 -18.77
C SER A 237 1.40 9.44 -19.53
N THR A 238 2.33 10.38 -19.63
CA THR A 238 3.69 10.14 -20.13
C THR A 238 4.64 9.66 -19.03
N LEU A 239 4.18 9.63 -17.76
CA LEU A 239 5.00 9.21 -16.63
C LEU A 239 5.14 7.68 -16.59
N PRO A 240 6.30 7.17 -16.16
CA PRO A 240 6.49 5.74 -15.98
C PRO A 240 5.56 5.19 -14.88
N VAL A 241 4.66 4.29 -15.22
CA VAL A 241 3.73 3.62 -14.30
C VAL A 241 4.18 2.19 -14.07
N SER A 242 4.36 1.80 -12.81
CA SER A 242 4.74 0.45 -12.39
C SER A 242 3.69 -0.11 -11.43
N LEU A 243 3.13 -1.27 -11.77
CA LEU A 243 2.26 -2.04 -10.88
C LEU A 243 3.13 -2.97 -10.05
N ILE A 244 3.07 -2.85 -8.73
CA ILE A 244 3.87 -3.67 -7.80
C ILE A 244 2.93 -4.38 -6.83
N GLU A 245 2.95 -5.70 -6.86
CA GLU A 245 2.17 -6.49 -5.93
C GLU A 245 2.80 -6.49 -4.53
N ASN A 246 1.96 -6.55 -3.49
CA ASN A 246 2.38 -6.72 -2.10
C ASN A 246 3.42 -5.68 -1.62
N LEU A 247 3.32 -4.44 -2.10
CA LEU A 247 4.30 -3.38 -1.83
C LEU A 247 4.52 -3.16 -0.32
N VAL A 248 3.43 -3.17 0.49
CA VAL A 248 3.52 -3.03 1.94
C VAL A 248 4.32 -4.18 2.56
N LEU A 249 4.05 -5.43 2.15
CA LEU A 249 4.76 -6.60 2.66
C LEU A 249 6.25 -6.56 2.30
N GLN A 250 6.61 -6.10 1.10
CA GLN A 250 8.00 -5.88 0.70
C GLN A 250 8.67 -4.82 1.58
N GLY A 251 7.97 -3.72 1.90
CA GLY A 251 8.48 -2.69 2.79
C GLY A 251 8.67 -3.17 4.23
N LEU A 252 7.77 -4.02 4.73
CA LEU A 252 7.92 -4.65 6.04
C LEU A 252 9.16 -5.54 6.09
N TYR A 253 9.44 -6.30 5.04
CA TYR A 253 10.69 -7.07 4.94
C TYR A 253 11.93 -6.15 4.99
N GLN A 254 11.94 -5.05 4.24
CA GLN A 254 13.07 -4.11 4.25
C GLN A 254 13.28 -3.47 5.63
N LEU A 255 12.21 -3.13 6.31
CA LEU A 255 12.27 -2.56 7.66
C LEU A 255 12.82 -3.56 8.68
N ASP A 256 12.37 -4.82 8.64
CA ASP A 256 12.90 -5.87 9.51
C ASP A 256 14.39 -6.13 9.23
N TYR A 257 14.78 -6.20 7.97
CA TYR A 257 16.18 -6.37 7.57
C TYR A 257 17.06 -5.20 8.07
N PHE A 258 16.59 -3.97 7.93
CA PHE A 258 17.28 -2.77 8.41
C PHE A 258 17.45 -2.80 9.93
N MET A 259 16.38 -3.09 10.70
CA MET A 259 16.44 -3.16 12.16
C MET A 259 17.45 -4.18 12.67
N GLN A 260 17.60 -5.32 12.00
CA GLN A 260 18.56 -6.34 12.40
C GLN A 260 20.01 -5.91 12.14
N ASN A 261 20.29 -5.26 11.01
CA ASN A 261 21.64 -4.83 10.68
C ASN A 261 22.06 -3.56 11.43
N ALA A 262 21.12 -2.81 12.00
CA ALA A 262 21.42 -1.69 12.89
C ALA A 262 21.78 -2.12 14.33
N LEU A 263 21.52 -3.40 14.69
CA LEU A 263 21.82 -3.97 16.01
C LEU A 263 23.08 -4.84 16.00
N SER A 264 23.66 -5.11 14.84
CA SER A 264 24.92 -5.85 14.65
C SER A 264 26.10 -4.89 14.48
#